data_ed6e26c85894b007b1d4898ea6bb2206
#
_entry.id   ed6e26c85894b007b1d4898ea6bb2206
#
_cell.length_a   1.000
_cell.length_b   1.000
_cell.length_c   1.000
_cell.angle_alpha   90.00
_cell.angle_beta   90.00
_cell.angle_gamma   90.00
#
_symmetry.space_group_name_H-M   'P 1'
#
loop_
_entity.id
_entity.type
_entity.pdbx_description
1 polymer ?
#
loop_
_entity_poly.entity_id
_entity_poly.type
_entity_poly.pdbx_seq_one_letter_code
_entity_poly.pdbx_strand_id
1 'polypeptide(L)'
;MIQSYYRSLANDFLIASGDCFKLLKEFDFKFDMIFADPPYFLSNGGISLQSGKVVCVDKGDWDKGKSQDGMMAFNMEWLRLCRDKLKDNGTIWISGTYHNIFSVANCLTELGYKILNVITWQKTNPPANISCRFFTYSTEFVIWARKMQKVPHKFNYDLMKKLNDGRADASN
;
A
#
# COMPACT_ATOMS: atom_id res chain seq x y z
N MET A 1 -25.96 -2.80 0.79
CA MET A 1 -25.93 -1.32 0.97
C MET A 1 -24.78 -1.01 1.93
N ILE A 2 -23.79 -0.22 1.49
CA ILE A 2 -22.60 0.10 2.31
C ILE A 2 -23.06 0.93 3.50
N GLN A 3 -22.85 0.43 4.71
CA GLN A 3 -23.10 1.19 5.91
C GLN A 3 -21.98 2.24 6.06
N SER A 4 -22.30 3.52 5.87
CA SER A 4 -21.35 4.59 6.09
C SER A 4 -21.15 4.81 7.59
N TYR A 5 -19.89 4.86 8.03
CA TYR A 5 -19.53 5.31 9.38
C TYR A 5 -19.69 6.83 9.49
N TYR A 6 -19.31 7.55 8.44
CA TYR A 6 -19.43 8.99 8.34
C TYR A 6 -19.59 9.42 6.89
N ARG A 7 -20.39 10.45 6.65
CA ARG A 7 -20.54 11.11 5.34
C ARG A 7 -20.55 12.62 5.56
N SER A 8 -19.75 13.35 4.77
CA SER A 8 -19.73 14.80 4.81
C SER A 8 -21.04 15.41 4.33
N LEU A 9 -21.36 16.62 4.79
CA LEU A 9 -22.58 17.35 4.37
C LEU A 9 -22.58 17.63 2.85
N ALA A 10 -21.40 17.91 2.27
CA ALA A 10 -21.24 18.12 0.83
C ALA A 10 -21.29 16.82 0.02
N ASN A 11 -21.34 15.66 0.67
CA ASN A 11 -21.34 14.34 0.04
C ASN A 11 -20.08 14.03 -0.80
N ASP A 12 -18.97 14.72 -0.52
CA ASP A 12 -17.67 14.60 -1.20
C ASP A 12 -16.70 13.69 -0.45
N PHE A 13 -17.04 13.28 0.76
CA PHE A 13 -16.22 12.44 1.63
C PHE A 13 -17.07 11.39 2.35
N LEU A 14 -16.62 10.14 2.31
CA LEU A 14 -17.27 8.99 2.95
C LEU A 14 -16.23 8.15 3.70
N ILE A 15 -16.50 7.83 4.96
CA ILE A 15 -15.80 6.79 5.70
C ILE A 15 -16.71 5.58 5.80
N ALA A 16 -16.21 4.43 5.39
CA ALA A 16 -16.85 3.13 5.61
C ALA A 16 -15.94 2.27 6.51
N SER A 17 -16.54 1.57 7.46
CA SER A 17 -15.84 0.64 8.34
C SER A 17 -16.34 -0.77 8.09
N GLY A 18 -15.39 -1.72 7.93
CA GLY A 18 -15.71 -3.11 7.71
C GLY A 18 -14.62 -3.87 6.99
N ASP A 19 -14.93 -5.10 6.63
CA ASP A 19 -14.07 -5.95 5.82
C ASP A 19 -13.96 -5.37 4.39
N CYS A 20 -12.75 -4.95 4.01
CA CYS A 20 -12.50 -4.33 2.70
C CYS A 20 -12.83 -5.25 1.52
N PHE A 21 -12.71 -6.58 1.66
CA PHE A 21 -13.09 -7.53 0.62
C PHE A 21 -14.59 -7.50 0.32
N LYS A 22 -15.40 -7.30 1.37
CA LYS A 22 -16.85 -7.16 1.24
C LYS A 22 -17.21 -5.77 0.71
N LEU A 23 -16.64 -4.72 1.33
CA LEU A 23 -16.93 -3.33 0.96
C LEU A 23 -16.57 -3.03 -0.49
N LEU A 24 -15.41 -3.48 -0.97
CA LEU A 24 -15.01 -3.27 -2.36
C LEU A 24 -16.00 -3.90 -3.35
N LYS A 25 -16.57 -5.05 -3.04
CA LYS A 25 -17.56 -5.72 -3.90
C LYS A 25 -18.88 -4.94 -3.99
N GLU A 26 -19.25 -4.22 -2.92
CA GLU A 26 -20.50 -3.48 -2.84
C GLU A 26 -20.50 -2.14 -3.61
N PHE A 27 -19.33 -1.55 -3.88
CA PHE A 27 -19.28 -0.33 -4.68
C PHE A 27 -19.73 -0.59 -6.12
N ASP A 28 -20.66 0.22 -6.63
CA ASP A 28 -21.20 0.15 -8.00
C ASP A 28 -20.44 1.02 -9.01
N PHE A 29 -19.43 1.77 -8.53
CA PHE A 29 -18.58 2.64 -9.34
C PHE A 29 -17.12 2.19 -9.33
N LYS A 30 -16.33 2.79 -10.23
CA LYS A 30 -14.88 2.57 -10.32
C LYS A 30 -14.11 3.80 -9.87
N PHE A 31 -13.01 3.54 -9.18
CA PHE A 31 -12.10 4.57 -8.66
C PHE A 31 -11.10 5.04 -9.73
N ASP A 32 -10.74 6.30 -9.69
CA ASP A 32 -9.62 6.85 -10.46
C ASP A 32 -8.27 6.46 -9.84
N MET A 33 -8.24 6.38 -8.51
CA MET A 33 -7.05 6.03 -7.73
C MET A 33 -7.46 5.23 -6.49
N ILE A 34 -6.62 4.27 -6.11
CA ILE A 34 -6.68 3.57 -4.84
C ILE A 34 -5.34 3.79 -4.12
N PHE A 35 -5.38 4.20 -2.85
CA PHE A 35 -4.24 4.12 -1.95
C PHE A 35 -4.51 3.01 -0.94
N ALA A 36 -3.62 2.03 -0.86
CA ALA A 36 -3.76 0.87 0.01
C ALA A 36 -2.60 0.78 1.00
N ASP A 37 -2.95 0.54 2.27
CA ASP A 37 -2.01 0.21 3.34
C ASP A 37 -2.37 -1.18 3.88
N PRO A 38 -1.95 -2.27 3.19
CA PRO A 38 -2.33 -3.63 3.53
C PRO A 38 -1.60 -4.13 4.79
N PRO A 39 -2.05 -5.24 5.40
CA PRO A 39 -1.31 -5.89 6.48
C PRO A 39 0.13 -6.23 6.07
N TYR A 40 1.07 -5.97 6.98
CA TYR A 40 2.49 -6.29 6.77
C TYR A 40 2.90 -7.66 7.34
N PHE A 41 1.96 -8.35 7.99
CA PHE A 41 2.14 -9.67 8.61
C PHE A 41 3.26 -9.70 9.66
N LEU A 42 3.37 -8.63 10.47
CA LEU A 42 4.41 -8.44 11.46
C LEU A 42 4.02 -8.94 12.86
N SER A 43 2.75 -9.27 13.10
CA SER A 43 2.23 -9.69 14.40
C SER A 43 2.53 -11.17 14.68
N ASN A 44 3.83 -11.50 14.83
CA ASN A 44 4.34 -12.86 15.10
C ASN A 44 4.89 -13.01 16.52
N GLY A 45 4.45 -12.19 17.47
CA GLY A 45 5.04 -12.18 18.82
C GLY A 45 6.44 -11.56 18.85
N GLY A 46 6.85 -10.85 17.79
CA GLY A 46 8.09 -10.10 17.76
C GLY A 46 8.11 -8.98 18.79
N ILE A 47 9.30 -8.59 19.22
CA ILE A 47 9.51 -7.49 20.15
C ILE A 47 10.02 -6.26 19.41
N SER A 48 9.55 -5.09 19.82
CA SER A 48 10.01 -3.79 19.35
C SER A 48 10.34 -2.90 20.54
N LEU A 49 11.16 -1.89 20.32
CA LEU A 49 11.43 -0.84 21.30
C LEU A 49 10.55 0.38 21.00
N GLN A 50 9.71 0.74 21.95
CA GLN A 50 8.91 1.96 21.90
C GLN A 50 9.22 2.83 23.12
N SER A 51 9.75 4.02 22.90
CA SER A 51 10.18 4.93 23.98
C SER A 51 11.11 4.26 25.01
N GLY A 52 12.06 3.43 24.55
CA GLY A 52 13.01 2.71 25.41
C GLY A 52 12.45 1.49 26.14
N LYS A 53 11.18 1.14 25.93
CA LYS A 53 10.55 -0.06 26.52
C LYS A 53 10.37 -1.15 25.46
N VAL A 54 10.63 -2.38 25.86
CA VAL A 54 10.33 -3.54 25.03
C VAL A 54 8.82 -3.75 25.00
N VAL A 55 8.22 -3.74 23.80
CA VAL A 55 6.80 -3.98 23.56
C VAL A 55 6.62 -5.15 22.60
N CYS A 56 5.57 -5.93 22.81
CA CYS A 56 5.18 -6.97 21.86
C CYS A 56 4.49 -6.32 20.65
N VAL A 57 4.84 -6.75 19.44
CA VAL A 57 4.18 -6.30 18.21
C VAL A 57 3.01 -7.24 17.97
N ASP A 58 1.84 -6.85 18.43
CA ASP A 58 0.58 -7.52 18.13
C ASP A 58 -0.47 -6.47 17.72
N LYS A 59 -0.83 -6.47 16.44
CA LYS A 59 -1.87 -5.60 15.87
C LYS A 59 -3.21 -6.33 15.71
N GLY A 60 -3.26 -7.60 16.07
CA GLY A 60 -4.44 -8.44 15.95
C GLY A 60 -4.31 -9.55 14.91
N ASP A 61 -5.33 -10.42 14.85
CA ASP A 61 -5.32 -11.62 14.00
C ASP A 61 -5.16 -11.34 12.52
N TRP A 62 -5.60 -10.18 12.06
CA TRP A 62 -5.50 -9.76 10.66
C TRP A 62 -4.06 -9.49 10.19
N ASP A 63 -3.15 -9.16 11.11
CA ASP A 63 -1.72 -8.90 10.83
C ASP A 63 -0.81 -10.06 11.26
N LYS A 64 -1.37 -11.20 11.69
CA LYS A 64 -0.59 -12.38 12.02
C LYS A 64 0.17 -12.90 10.81
N GLY A 65 1.40 -13.33 11.05
CA GLY A 65 2.26 -13.90 10.02
C GLY A 65 1.59 -15.07 9.32
N LYS A 66 1.71 -15.08 8.02
CA LYS A 66 1.24 -16.14 7.13
C LYS A 66 2.44 -16.87 6.55
N SER A 67 2.23 -18.09 6.08
CA SER A 67 3.17 -18.73 5.18
C SER A 67 3.35 -17.87 3.91
N GLN A 68 4.42 -18.07 3.19
CA GLN A 68 4.69 -17.33 1.96
C GLN A 68 3.54 -17.50 0.95
N ASP A 69 3.04 -18.73 0.80
CA ASP A 69 1.87 -19.02 -0.06
C ASP A 69 0.60 -18.34 0.44
N GLY A 70 0.37 -18.31 1.75
CA GLY A 70 -0.77 -17.62 2.34
C GLY A 70 -0.72 -16.10 2.15
N MET A 71 0.48 -15.51 2.19
CA MET A 71 0.70 -14.09 1.89
C MET A 71 0.43 -13.80 0.41
N MET A 72 0.94 -14.64 -0.49
CA MET A 72 0.69 -14.52 -1.93
C MET A 72 -0.79 -14.63 -2.25
N ALA A 73 -1.48 -15.63 -1.73
CA ALA A 73 -2.92 -15.82 -1.94
C ALA A 73 -3.73 -14.61 -1.46
N PHE A 74 -3.44 -14.10 -0.27
CA PHE A 74 -4.06 -12.89 0.28
C PHE A 74 -3.83 -11.67 -0.62
N ASN A 75 -2.56 -11.41 -1.01
CA ASN A 75 -2.21 -10.28 -1.86
C ASN A 75 -2.87 -10.39 -3.24
N MET A 76 -2.92 -11.56 -3.80
CA MET A 76 -3.58 -11.82 -5.08
C MET A 76 -5.08 -11.52 -5.04
N GLU A 77 -5.76 -11.88 -3.96
CA GLU A 77 -7.20 -11.67 -3.81
C GLU A 77 -7.57 -10.19 -3.72
N TRP A 78 -6.97 -9.44 -2.78
CA TRP A 78 -7.33 -8.03 -2.63
C TRP A 78 -6.87 -7.17 -3.82
N LEU A 79 -5.72 -7.47 -4.43
CA LEU A 79 -5.25 -6.76 -5.62
C LEU A 79 -6.15 -7.00 -6.83
N ARG A 80 -6.71 -8.21 -6.98
CA ARG A 80 -7.71 -8.50 -8.01
C ARG A 80 -8.97 -7.67 -7.80
N LEU A 81 -9.48 -7.58 -6.58
CA LEU A 81 -10.63 -6.73 -6.26
C LEU A 81 -10.35 -5.25 -6.54
N CYS A 82 -9.19 -4.76 -6.16
CA CYS A 82 -8.77 -3.39 -6.48
C CYS A 82 -8.73 -3.17 -8.00
N ARG A 83 -8.20 -4.14 -8.76
CA ARG A 83 -8.14 -4.07 -10.21
C ARG A 83 -9.54 -3.96 -10.83
N ASP A 84 -10.49 -4.74 -10.35
CA ASP A 84 -11.87 -4.74 -10.84
C ASP A 84 -12.56 -3.40 -10.55
N LYS A 85 -12.20 -2.75 -9.44
CA LYS A 85 -12.75 -1.46 -9.02
C LYS A 85 -12.00 -0.24 -9.53
N LEU A 86 -10.87 -0.40 -10.19
CA LEU A 86 -10.17 0.70 -10.87
C LEU A 86 -10.73 0.95 -12.26
N LYS A 87 -10.82 2.22 -12.67
CA LYS A 87 -10.98 2.61 -14.07
C LYS A 87 -9.79 2.11 -14.89
N ASP A 88 -9.92 2.01 -16.20
CA ASP A 88 -8.83 1.49 -17.05
C ASP A 88 -7.59 2.40 -17.05
N ASN A 89 -7.78 3.70 -16.88
CA ASN A 89 -6.71 4.68 -16.67
C ASN A 89 -6.38 4.92 -15.19
N GLY A 90 -6.94 4.11 -14.29
CA GLY A 90 -6.76 4.22 -12.85
C GLY A 90 -5.40 3.74 -12.38
N THR A 91 -4.98 4.25 -11.22
CA THR A 91 -3.70 3.92 -10.57
C THR A 91 -3.91 3.39 -9.16
N ILE A 92 -2.96 2.60 -8.69
CA ILE A 92 -2.90 2.12 -7.32
C ILE A 92 -1.56 2.48 -6.69
N TRP A 93 -1.62 2.90 -5.43
CA TRP A 93 -0.48 3.21 -4.58
C TRP A 93 -0.53 2.29 -3.38
N ILE A 94 0.55 1.59 -3.08
CA ILE A 94 0.56 0.55 -2.05
C ILE A 94 1.76 0.77 -1.16
N SER A 95 1.51 1.08 0.12
CA SER A 95 2.56 1.14 1.13
C SER A 95 2.96 -0.26 1.59
N GLY A 96 4.18 -0.41 2.02
CA GLY A 96 4.64 -1.68 2.56
C GLY A 96 6.08 -1.64 3.05
N THR A 97 6.40 -2.65 3.85
CA THR A 97 7.77 -2.93 4.30
C THR A 97 8.38 -4.06 3.46
N TYR A 98 9.65 -4.32 3.66
CA TYR A 98 10.34 -5.42 2.98
C TYR A 98 9.69 -6.80 3.22
N HIS A 99 8.90 -6.96 4.28
CA HIS A 99 8.23 -8.23 4.59
C HIS A 99 7.14 -8.60 3.58
N ASN A 100 6.45 -7.61 3.01
CA ASN A 100 5.30 -7.83 2.14
C ASN A 100 5.46 -7.24 0.72
N ILE A 101 6.23 -6.17 0.56
CA ILE A 101 6.26 -5.38 -0.68
C ILE A 101 6.68 -6.18 -1.92
N PHE A 102 7.59 -7.15 -1.76
CA PHE A 102 8.03 -8.00 -2.88
C PHE A 102 6.94 -8.96 -3.33
N SER A 103 6.16 -9.52 -2.39
CA SER A 103 4.99 -10.34 -2.69
C SER A 103 3.93 -9.53 -3.42
N VAL A 104 3.67 -8.29 -2.97
CA VAL A 104 2.76 -7.35 -3.64
C VAL A 104 3.21 -7.06 -5.06
N ALA A 105 4.51 -6.78 -5.29
CA ALA A 105 5.06 -6.50 -6.63
C ALA A 105 4.87 -7.68 -7.58
N ASN A 106 5.12 -8.90 -7.12
CA ASN A 106 4.89 -10.11 -7.89
C ASN A 106 3.42 -10.28 -8.29
N CYS A 107 2.50 -10.12 -7.32
CA CYS A 107 1.07 -10.20 -7.57
C CYS A 107 0.58 -9.12 -8.55
N LEU A 108 1.08 -7.89 -8.45
CA LEU A 108 0.77 -6.82 -9.40
C LEU A 108 1.15 -7.21 -10.83
N THR A 109 2.36 -7.76 -11.00
CA THR A 109 2.85 -8.20 -12.31
C THR A 109 1.99 -9.32 -12.87
N GLU A 110 1.68 -10.33 -12.06
CA GLU A 110 0.85 -11.48 -12.45
C GLU A 110 -0.58 -11.06 -12.82
N LEU A 111 -1.15 -10.09 -12.11
CA LEU A 111 -2.46 -9.51 -12.42
C LEU A 111 -2.43 -8.55 -13.63
N GLY A 112 -1.28 -8.32 -14.25
CA GLY A 112 -1.16 -7.49 -15.44
C GLY A 112 -1.21 -5.97 -15.16
N TYR A 113 -0.91 -5.53 -13.95
CA TYR A 113 -0.63 -4.13 -13.69
C TYR A 113 0.71 -3.73 -14.30
N LYS A 114 0.90 -2.45 -14.55
CA LYS A 114 2.22 -1.89 -14.87
C LYS A 114 2.74 -1.11 -13.67
N ILE A 115 3.79 -1.61 -13.02
CA ILE A 115 4.52 -0.86 -12.00
C ILE A 115 5.20 0.33 -12.69
N LEU A 116 4.98 1.52 -12.17
CA LEU A 116 5.54 2.78 -12.66
C LEU A 116 6.78 3.16 -11.86
N ASN A 117 6.64 3.18 -10.52
CA ASN A 117 7.73 3.48 -9.61
C ASN A 117 7.66 2.63 -8.34
N VAL A 118 8.82 2.42 -7.73
CA VAL A 118 8.96 2.00 -6.34
C VAL A 118 9.62 3.17 -5.60
N ILE A 119 8.83 3.82 -4.77
CA ILE A 119 9.24 5.01 -4.02
C ILE A 119 9.77 4.56 -2.68
N THR A 120 10.96 5.03 -2.31
CA THR A 120 11.56 4.78 -1.00
C THR A 120 11.16 5.90 -0.05
N TRP A 121 10.52 5.52 1.04
CA TRP A 121 10.20 6.43 2.14
C TRP A 121 11.24 6.27 3.26
N GLN A 122 12.16 7.24 3.34
CA GLN A 122 13.18 7.28 4.38
C GLN A 122 12.55 7.69 5.72
N LYS A 123 12.67 6.84 6.73
CA LYS A 123 12.25 7.16 8.10
C LYS A 123 13.30 8.01 8.80
N THR A 124 12.88 9.09 9.41
CA THR A 124 13.76 9.93 10.25
C THR A 124 14.01 9.33 11.63
N ASN A 125 13.12 8.44 12.08
CA ASN A 125 13.22 7.78 13.39
C ASN A 125 12.92 6.28 13.24
N PRO A 126 13.81 5.50 12.62
CA PRO A 126 13.62 4.07 12.46
C PRO A 126 13.74 3.33 13.80
N PRO A 127 13.07 2.18 13.97
CA PRO A 127 13.22 1.37 15.17
C PRO A 127 14.65 0.86 15.30
N ALA A 128 15.17 0.85 16.53
CA ALA A 128 16.52 0.38 16.78
C ALA A 128 16.69 -1.11 16.47
N ASN A 129 17.83 -1.47 15.90
CA ASN A 129 18.22 -2.87 15.75
C ASN A 129 18.80 -3.42 17.05
N ILE A 130 17.96 -4.08 17.84
CA ILE A 130 18.34 -4.61 19.16
C ILE A 130 19.42 -5.68 19.07
N SER A 131 19.43 -6.47 18.00
CA SER A 131 20.38 -7.58 17.82
C SER A 131 21.77 -7.12 17.40
N CYS A 132 21.92 -5.93 16.83
CA CYS A 132 23.16 -5.40 16.26
C CYS A 132 23.85 -6.32 15.24
N ARG A 133 23.09 -7.19 14.55
CA ARG A 133 23.62 -8.20 13.62
C ARG A 133 23.35 -7.90 12.15
N PHE A 134 22.58 -6.85 11.84
CA PHE A 134 22.24 -6.40 10.50
C PHE A 134 22.00 -4.89 10.50
N PHE A 135 21.88 -4.28 9.34
CA PHE A 135 21.57 -2.85 9.23
C PHE A 135 20.16 -2.54 9.73
N THR A 136 19.99 -1.37 10.33
CA THR A 136 18.67 -0.89 10.75
C THR A 136 17.78 -0.65 9.52
N TYR A 137 16.57 -1.18 9.55
CA TYR A 137 15.58 -0.91 8.51
C TYR A 137 15.02 0.50 8.68
N SER A 138 15.59 1.42 7.91
CA SER A 138 15.23 2.84 7.95
C SER A 138 14.32 3.27 6.80
N THR A 139 13.86 2.33 6.00
CA THR A 139 13.03 2.62 4.83
C THR A 139 11.75 1.79 4.80
N GLU A 140 10.70 2.39 4.28
CA GLU A 140 9.49 1.73 3.79
C GLU A 140 9.35 2.02 2.30
N PHE A 141 8.41 1.36 1.64
CA PHE A 141 8.24 1.48 0.21
C PHE A 141 6.80 1.85 -0.13
N VAL A 142 6.63 2.57 -1.23
CA VAL A 142 5.33 2.79 -1.84
C VAL A 142 5.44 2.38 -3.31
N ILE A 143 4.73 1.33 -3.70
CA ILE A 143 4.62 0.95 -5.11
C ILE A 143 3.53 1.78 -5.75
N TRP A 144 3.87 2.46 -6.84
CA TRP A 144 2.91 3.10 -7.73
C TRP A 144 2.76 2.28 -8.99
N ALA A 145 1.53 1.86 -9.29
CA ALA A 145 1.22 1.07 -10.47
C ALA A 145 -0.05 1.58 -11.16
N ARG A 146 -0.17 1.33 -12.46
CA ARG A 146 -1.39 1.57 -13.23
C ARG A 146 -2.06 0.27 -13.63
N LYS A 147 -3.39 0.31 -13.78
CA LYS A 147 -4.18 -0.87 -14.10
C LYS A 147 -3.82 -1.48 -15.44
N MET A 148 -3.80 -0.68 -16.51
CA MET A 148 -3.62 -1.18 -17.88
C MET A 148 -2.25 -0.84 -18.44
N GLN A 149 -1.63 -1.78 -19.14
CA GLN A 149 -0.29 -1.63 -19.71
C GLN A 149 -0.18 -0.48 -20.72
N LYS A 150 -1.22 -0.25 -21.52
CA LYS A 150 -1.18 0.67 -22.66
C LYS A 150 -2.08 1.91 -22.51
N VAL A 151 -2.91 1.98 -21.46
CA VAL A 151 -3.80 3.12 -21.24
C VAL A 151 -3.06 4.17 -20.40
N PRO A 152 -2.92 5.41 -20.88
CA PRO A 152 -2.25 6.47 -20.12
C PRO A 152 -3.08 6.83 -18.87
N HIS A 153 -2.40 7.01 -17.75
CA HIS A 153 -2.96 7.51 -16.50
C HIS A 153 -2.80 9.04 -16.43
N LYS A 154 -3.56 9.68 -15.53
CA LYS A 154 -3.37 11.10 -15.23
C LYS A 154 -2.11 11.30 -14.40
N PHE A 155 -1.23 12.19 -14.84
CA PHE A 155 -0.03 12.59 -14.12
C PHE A 155 0.28 14.07 -14.42
N ASN A 156 0.46 14.86 -13.38
CA ASN A 156 0.81 16.27 -13.52
C ASN A 156 2.32 16.46 -13.33
N TYR A 157 3.04 16.30 -14.44
CA TYR A 157 4.50 16.40 -14.46
C TYR A 157 5.00 17.81 -14.09
N ASP A 158 4.27 18.86 -14.52
CA ASP A 158 4.67 20.25 -14.22
C ASP A 158 4.52 20.58 -12.73
N LEU A 159 3.48 20.04 -12.08
CA LEU A 159 3.36 20.16 -10.62
C LEU A 159 4.48 19.42 -9.90
N MET A 160 4.82 18.22 -10.34
CA MET A 160 5.90 17.43 -9.77
C MET A 160 7.24 18.16 -9.89
N LYS A 161 7.55 18.75 -11.06
CA LYS A 161 8.75 19.59 -11.24
C LYS A 161 8.79 20.78 -10.28
N LYS A 162 7.67 21.47 -10.07
CA LYS A 162 7.58 22.61 -9.13
C LYS A 162 7.86 22.18 -7.70
N LEU A 163 7.33 21.02 -7.29
CA LEU A 163 7.57 20.46 -5.95
C LEU A 163 9.02 20.03 -5.75
N ASN A 164 9.76 19.76 -6.82
CA ASN A 164 11.17 19.36 -6.81
C ASN A 164 12.10 20.51 -7.24
N ASP A 165 11.80 21.75 -6.85
CA ASP A 165 12.58 22.97 -7.13
C ASP A 165 12.93 23.17 -8.63
N GLY A 166 12.04 22.77 -9.51
CA GLY A 166 12.24 22.89 -10.96
C GLY A 166 13.26 21.90 -11.53
N ARG A 167 13.84 21.01 -10.73
CA ARG A 167 14.71 19.98 -11.22
C ARG A 167 13.87 18.95 -11.97
N ALA A 168 14.12 18.81 -13.26
CA ALA A 168 13.79 17.56 -13.94
C ALA A 168 14.52 16.47 -13.15
N ASP A 169 13.82 15.40 -12.80
CA ASP A 169 14.48 14.28 -12.18
C ASP A 169 15.78 13.99 -12.92
N ALA A 170 16.89 13.94 -12.20
CA ALA A 170 18.22 13.73 -12.78
C ALA A 170 18.39 12.37 -13.46
N SER A 171 17.32 11.65 -13.62
CA SER A 171 17.19 10.38 -14.33
C SER A 171 16.83 10.53 -15.81
N ASN A 172 16.85 11.74 -16.35
CA ASN A 172 16.75 11.98 -17.77
C ASN A 172 18.14 12.09 -18.39
#